data_4eee6f9729778b151581680f7ed36805
#
_entry.id   4eee6f9729778b151581680f7ed36805
#
_cell.length_a   1.000
_cell.length_b   1.000
_cell.length_c   1.000
_cell.angle_alpha   90.00
_cell.angle_beta   90.00
_cell.angle_gamma   90.00
#
_symmetry.space_group_name_H-M   'P 1'
#
loop_
_entity.id
_entity.type
_entity.pdbx_description
1 polymer ?
#
loop_
_entity_poly.entity_id
_entity_poly.type
_entity_poly.pdbx_seq_one_letter_code
_entity_poly.pdbx_strand_id
1 'polypeptide(L)'
;NFEFGYLKHMGEVTAELNLYYNDISDYIFLADTGVFRDEVEISRYQQRDALFYGMEAQANFPLRRSGDHLTELTLFGDYVRAEFDSQGNVPRIPPLSVGFELRHSHVNWQTKLRWTEIQHQSDTAFNESRTDGYRLLNYYADYHLPFDSSEVLFFVKANNLLDEEIRHHVSLLKDLAPAPGRSLEVGLRLEF
;
A
#
# COMPACT_ATOMS: atom_id res chain seq x y z
N ASN A 1 -1.39 15.22 -19.01
CA ASN A 1 -0.64 14.46 -18.00
C ASN A 1 0.81 14.89 -17.98
N PHE A 2 1.36 15.11 -16.79
CA PHE A 2 2.80 15.32 -16.58
C PHE A 2 3.26 14.27 -15.56
N GLU A 3 4.42 13.68 -15.85
CA GLU A 3 5.07 12.71 -14.98
C GLU A 3 6.57 13.01 -14.95
N PHE A 4 7.14 13.01 -13.76
CA PHE A 4 8.55 13.20 -13.55
C PHE A 4 9.09 12.07 -12.67
N GLY A 5 9.92 11.23 -13.27
CA GLY A 5 10.64 10.16 -12.57
C GLY A 5 12.11 10.53 -12.35
N TYR A 6 12.59 10.35 -11.14
CA TYR A 6 14.00 10.53 -10.78
C TYR A 6 14.53 9.28 -10.08
N LEU A 7 15.51 8.64 -10.69
CA LEU A 7 16.22 7.50 -10.14
C LEU A 7 17.70 7.87 -9.92
N LYS A 8 18.20 7.66 -8.73
CA LYS A 8 19.60 7.92 -8.38
C LYS A 8 20.25 6.73 -7.72
N HIS A 9 21.43 6.39 -8.20
CA HIS A 9 22.34 5.44 -7.56
C HIS A 9 23.49 6.22 -6.88
N MET A 10 23.69 5.96 -5.60
CA MET A 10 24.75 6.56 -4.78
C MET A 10 25.56 5.43 -4.12
N GLY A 11 26.49 4.85 -4.87
CA GLY A 11 27.14 3.60 -4.50
C GLY A 11 26.13 2.47 -4.49
N GLU A 12 25.95 1.83 -3.36
CA GLU A 12 24.96 0.73 -3.21
C GLU A 12 23.54 1.26 -2.81
N VAL A 13 23.40 2.53 -2.48
CA VAL A 13 22.10 3.15 -2.15
C VAL A 13 21.38 3.52 -3.44
N THR A 14 20.09 3.16 -3.53
CA THR A 14 19.20 3.61 -4.62
C THR A 14 18.07 4.45 -4.05
N ALA A 15 17.73 5.54 -4.74
CA ALA A 15 16.58 6.37 -4.41
C ALA A 15 15.76 6.64 -5.68
N GLU A 16 14.47 6.51 -5.56
CA GLU A 16 13.48 6.75 -6.61
C GLU A 16 12.42 7.72 -6.11
N LEU A 17 12.06 8.67 -6.98
CA LEU A 17 10.99 9.63 -6.75
C LEU A 17 10.19 9.76 -8.04
N ASN A 18 8.89 9.54 -7.95
CA ASN A 18 7.94 9.78 -9.03
C ASN A 18 6.96 10.86 -8.59
N LEU A 19 6.81 11.89 -9.43
CA LEU A 19 5.83 12.95 -9.27
C LEU A 19 4.89 12.90 -10.48
N TYR A 20 3.59 13.06 -10.23
CA TYR A 20 2.61 13.07 -11.31
C TYR A 20 1.56 14.16 -11.11
N TYR A 21 1.05 14.63 -12.25
CA TYR A 21 -0.03 15.61 -12.35
C TYR A 21 -0.87 15.27 -13.57
N ASN A 22 -2.12 14.86 -13.33
CA ASN A 22 -3.03 14.36 -14.36
C ASN A 22 -4.33 15.18 -14.34
N ASP A 23 -4.55 15.93 -15.40
CA ASP A 23 -5.81 16.61 -15.69
C ASP A 23 -6.64 15.69 -16.59
N ILE A 24 -7.79 15.24 -16.10
CA ILE A 24 -8.63 14.21 -16.72
C ILE A 24 -10.01 14.79 -16.99
N SER A 25 -10.32 15.01 -18.26
CA SER A 25 -11.67 15.37 -18.68
C SER A 25 -12.61 14.16 -18.59
N ASP A 26 -13.86 14.40 -18.22
CA ASP A 26 -14.91 13.37 -18.14
C ASP A 26 -14.54 12.16 -17.26
N TYR A 27 -13.84 12.40 -16.13
CA TYR A 27 -13.52 11.34 -15.18
C TYR A 27 -14.78 10.69 -14.63
N ILE A 28 -14.91 9.38 -14.78
CA ILE A 28 -16.08 8.60 -14.32
C ILE A 28 -15.84 8.10 -12.90
N PHE A 29 -16.77 8.40 -12.01
CA PHE A 29 -16.71 7.96 -10.62
C PHE A 29 -18.07 7.52 -10.10
N LEU A 30 -18.07 6.69 -9.06
CA LEU A 30 -19.27 6.28 -8.35
C LEU A 30 -19.54 7.30 -7.23
N ALA A 31 -20.63 8.02 -7.34
CA ALA A 31 -21.07 9.04 -6.37
C ALA A 31 -22.16 8.48 -5.47
N ASP A 32 -22.01 8.70 -4.18
CA ASP A 32 -23.04 8.43 -3.19
C ASP A 32 -24.10 9.53 -3.27
N THR A 33 -25.38 9.14 -3.24
CA THR A 33 -26.49 10.07 -3.49
C THR A 33 -27.12 10.62 -2.21
N GLY A 34 -26.82 10.03 -1.05
CA GLY A 34 -27.50 10.30 0.21
C GLY A 34 -28.95 9.75 0.26
N VAL A 35 -29.35 9.01 -0.75
CA VAL A 35 -30.68 8.36 -0.81
C VAL A 35 -30.55 6.90 -0.46
N PHE A 36 -31.36 6.44 0.48
CA PHE A 36 -31.36 5.05 0.95
C PHE A 36 -32.58 4.30 0.44
N ARG A 37 -32.41 3.03 0.09
CA ARG A 37 -33.46 2.05 -0.17
C ARG A 37 -33.16 0.79 0.63
N ASP A 38 -34.08 0.35 1.47
CA ASP A 38 -33.91 -0.83 2.34
C ASP A 38 -32.60 -0.79 3.14
N GLU A 39 -32.29 0.39 3.73
CA GLU A 39 -31.08 0.68 4.51
C GLU A 39 -29.76 0.69 3.71
N VAL A 40 -29.83 0.51 2.39
CA VAL A 40 -28.66 0.56 1.50
C VAL A 40 -28.62 1.89 0.75
N GLU A 41 -27.47 2.58 0.79
CA GLU A 41 -27.31 3.82 0.05
C GLU A 41 -27.24 3.57 -1.46
N ILE A 42 -27.97 4.40 -2.21
CA ILE A 42 -27.96 4.36 -3.67
C ILE A 42 -26.78 5.19 -4.17
N SER A 43 -25.88 4.54 -4.89
CA SER A 43 -24.80 5.22 -5.60
C SER A 43 -25.09 5.22 -7.10
N ARG A 44 -24.56 6.20 -7.84
CA ARG A 44 -24.66 6.28 -9.30
C ARG A 44 -23.34 6.73 -9.92
N TYR A 45 -23.07 6.27 -11.14
CA TYR A 45 -21.96 6.78 -11.93
C TYR A 45 -22.22 8.20 -12.39
N GLN A 46 -21.23 9.07 -12.23
CA GLN A 46 -21.20 10.45 -12.70
C GLN A 46 -19.91 10.71 -13.46
N GLN A 47 -19.86 11.78 -14.25
CA GLN A 47 -18.70 12.28 -14.92
C GLN A 47 -18.44 13.73 -14.51
N ARG A 48 -17.18 14.05 -14.25
CA ARG A 48 -16.68 15.42 -14.03
C ARG A 48 -15.21 15.50 -14.42
N ASP A 49 -14.78 16.68 -14.79
CA ASP A 49 -13.35 16.96 -14.94
C ASP A 49 -12.67 16.91 -13.58
N ALA A 50 -11.53 16.25 -13.50
CA ALA A 50 -10.84 15.97 -12.25
C ALA A 50 -9.32 16.10 -12.42
N LEU A 51 -8.70 16.65 -11.39
CA LEU A 51 -7.28 16.81 -11.27
C LEU A 51 -6.73 15.83 -10.25
N PHE A 52 -5.75 15.02 -10.66
CA PHE A 52 -5.00 14.11 -9.79
C PHE A 52 -3.55 14.54 -9.72
N TYR A 53 -2.99 14.62 -8.53
CA TYR A 53 -1.57 14.85 -8.34
C TYR A 53 -1.05 14.08 -7.14
N GLY A 54 0.22 13.74 -7.21
CA GLY A 54 0.80 12.98 -6.13
C GLY A 54 2.27 12.69 -6.31
N MET A 55 2.79 11.92 -5.36
CA MET A 55 4.17 11.49 -5.35
C MET A 55 4.31 10.08 -4.78
N GLU A 56 5.28 9.36 -5.32
CA GLU A 56 5.77 8.09 -4.78
C GLU A 56 7.27 8.21 -4.57
N ALA A 57 7.76 7.78 -3.42
CA ALA A 57 9.17 7.81 -3.10
C ALA A 57 9.62 6.50 -2.46
N GLN A 58 10.79 6.00 -2.86
CA GLN A 58 11.42 4.85 -2.26
C GLN A 58 12.93 5.04 -2.19
N ALA A 59 13.54 4.59 -1.09
CA ALA A 59 14.99 4.56 -0.97
C ALA A 59 15.44 3.24 -0.34
N ASN A 60 16.42 2.58 -0.96
CA ASN A 60 16.97 1.31 -0.53
C ASN A 60 18.41 1.51 -0.03
N PHE A 61 18.65 1.07 1.19
CA PHE A 61 19.93 1.20 1.89
C PHE A 61 20.46 -0.19 2.25
N PRO A 62 21.51 -0.69 1.61
CA PRO A 62 22.22 -1.86 2.11
C PRO A 62 22.99 -1.46 3.38
N LEU A 63 22.50 -1.93 4.53
CA LEU A 63 23.05 -1.60 5.84
C LEU A 63 24.30 -2.41 6.17
N ARG A 64 24.32 -3.67 5.77
CA ARG A 64 25.42 -4.60 6.04
C ARG A 64 25.47 -5.72 5.00
N ARG A 65 26.67 -5.96 4.49
CA ARG A 65 27.00 -7.13 3.69
C ARG A 65 28.17 -7.86 4.36
N SER A 66 28.04 -9.16 4.61
CA SER A 66 29.11 -9.96 5.23
C SER A 66 29.01 -11.42 4.76
N GLY A 67 29.91 -11.81 3.84
CA GLY A 67 29.79 -13.07 3.13
C GLY A 67 28.45 -13.14 2.39
N ASP A 68 27.69 -14.20 2.66
CA ASP A 68 26.38 -14.46 2.03
C ASP A 68 25.21 -13.76 2.75
N HIS A 69 25.48 -12.98 3.79
CA HIS A 69 24.47 -12.22 4.51
C HIS A 69 24.33 -10.79 3.98
N LEU A 70 23.10 -10.39 3.71
CA LEU A 70 22.74 -9.04 3.31
C LEU A 70 21.60 -8.52 4.19
N THR A 71 21.81 -7.34 4.77
CA THR A 71 20.77 -6.61 5.50
C THR A 71 20.49 -5.31 4.78
N GLU A 72 19.22 -5.07 4.45
CA GLU A 72 18.77 -3.91 3.69
C GLU A 72 17.61 -3.23 4.42
N LEU A 73 17.60 -1.90 4.36
CA LEU A 73 16.49 -1.06 4.80
C LEU A 73 15.90 -0.37 3.58
N THR A 74 14.60 -0.53 3.38
CA THR A 74 13.83 0.23 2.41
C THR A 74 12.95 1.22 3.14
N LEU A 75 13.03 2.50 2.79
CA LEU A 75 12.07 3.54 3.17
C LEU A 75 11.14 3.79 1.98
N PHE A 76 9.86 3.98 2.24
CA PHE A 76 8.90 4.25 1.17
C PHE A 76 7.76 5.14 1.66
N GLY A 77 7.12 5.81 0.71
CA GLY A 77 5.93 6.61 0.97
C GLY A 77 5.22 6.98 -0.32
N ASP A 78 3.92 7.12 -0.22
CA ASP A 78 3.04 7.50 -1.31
C ASP A 78 2.00 8.51 -0.83
N TYR A 79 1.71 9.46 -1.69
CA TYR A 79 0.70 10.49 -1.48
C TYR A 79 -0.03 10.77 -2.79
N VAL A 80 -1.34 10.80 -2.72
CA VAL A 80 -2.19 11.22 -3.83
C VAL A 80 -3.30 12.14 -3.34
N ARG A 81 -3.63 13.13 -4.15
CA ARG A 81 -4.79 13.98 -3.99
C ARG A 81 -5.55 14.06 -5.31
N ALA A 82 -6.87 14.10 -5.22
CA ALA A 82 -7.71 14.28 -6.39
C ALA A 82 -8.90 15.17 -6.06
N GLU A 83 -9.13 16.16 -6.91
CA GLU A 83 -10.15 17.19 -6.76
C GLU A 83 -10.91 17.36 -8.07
N PHE A 84 -12.20 17.69 -8.01
CA PHE A 84 -12.97 18.08 -9.17
C PHE A 84 -12.77 19.55 -9.49
N ASP A 85 -12.68 19.91 -10.75
CA ASP A 85 -12.58 21.32 -11.20
C ASP A 85 -13.75 22.18 -10.71
N SER A 86 -14.91 21.56 -10.60
CA SER A 86 -16.17 22.22 -10.21
C SER A 86 -16.40 22.29 -8.70
N GLN A 87 -15.40 21.98 -7.88
CA GLN A 87 -15.47 21.93 -6.41
C GLN A 87 -15.71 20.51 -5.84
N GLY A 88 -14.98 20.19 -4.78
CA GLY A 88 -15.07 18.96 -4.00
C GLY A 88 -13.99 17.93 -4.35
N ASN A 89 -13.81 16.97 -3.46
CA ASN A 89 -12.82 15.91 -3.62
C ASN A 89 -13.36 14.75 -4.44
N VAL A 90 -12.49 14.07 -5.15
CA VAL A 90 -12.78 12.77 -5.79
C VAL A 90 -12.93 11.71 -4.68
N PRO A 91 -13.97 10.86 -4.73
CA PRO A 91 -14.19 9.86 -3.69
C PRO A 91 -13.12 8.76 -3.70
N ARG A 92 -12.91 8.16 -2.53
CA ARG A 92 -12.07 6.98 -2.31
C ARG A 92 -10.59 7.16 -2.69
N ILE A 93 -10.07 8.36 -2.47
CA ILE A 93 -8.64 8.63 -2.63
C ILE A 93 -7.89 8.11 -1.39
N PRO A 94 -6.86 7.28 -1.56
CA PRO A 94 -6.12 6.74 -0.42
C PRO A 94 -5.43 7.85 0.38
N PRO A 95 -5.32 7.71 1.70
CA PRO A 95 -4.54 8.63 2.54
C PRO A 95 -3.05 8.48 2.31
N LEU A 96 -2.26 9.46 2.78
CA LEU A 96 -0.80 9.36 2.84
C LEU A 96 -0.38 8.06 3.55
N SER A 97 0.53 7.34 2.94
CA SER A 97 1.14 6.14 3.49
C SER A 97 2.67 6.31 3.53
N VAL A 98 3.29 5.95 4.65
CA VAL A 98 4.75 5.94 4.80
C VAL A 98 5.17 4.70 5.57
N GLY A 99 6.38 4.23 5.32
CA GLY A 99 6.84 3.06 6.04
C GLY A 99 8.29 2.69 5.78
N PHE A 100 8.67 1.60 6.41
CA PHE A 100 9.96 0.97 6.17
C PHE A 100 9.83 -0.55 6.11
N GLU A 101 10.77 -1.17 5.40
CA GLU A 101 10.97 -2.61 5.39
C GLU A 101 12.43 -2.92 5.74
N LEU A 102 12.65 -3.73 6.74
CA LEU A 102 13.95 -4.30 7.07
C LEU A 102 14.00 -5.73 6.55
N ARG A 103 14.88 -5.99 5.60
CA ARG A 103 15.14 -7.31 5.03
C ARG A 103 16.49 -7.82 5.47
N HIS A 104 16.55 -9.06 5.90
CA HIS A 104 17.78 -9.80 6.08
C HIS A 104 17.74 -11.08 5.26
N SER A 105 18.71 -11.32 4.42
CA SER A 105 18.80 -12.50 3.54
C SER A 105 20.14 -13.20 3.67
N HIS A 106 20.10 -14.50 3.44
CA HIS A 106 21.22 -15.41 3.29
C HIS A 106 20.91 -16.34 2.10
N VAL A 107 21.85 -17.16 1.64
CA VAL A 107 21.70 -18.02 0.46
C VAL A 107 20.33 -18.72 0.40
N ASN A 108 19.92 -19.34 1.50
CA ASN A 108 18.76 -20.23 1.54
C ASN A 108 17.57 -19.69 2.34
N TRP A 109 17.65 -18.50 2.91
CA TRP A 109 16.54 -17.94 3.68
C TRP A 109 16.54 -16.42 3.67
N GLN A 110 15.38 -15.88 3.88
CA GLN A 110 15.20 -14.44 4.13
C GLN A 110 14.14 -14.18 5.16
N THR A 111 14.24 -13.03 5.76
CA THR A 111 13.20 -12.48 6.65
C THR A 111 12.96 -11.02 6.34
N LYS A 112 11.70 -10.58 6.49
CA LYS A 112 11.27 -9.21 6.25
C LYS A 112 10.37 -8.76 7.40
N LEU A 113 10.66 -7.59 7.94
CA LEU A 113 9.80 -6.88 8.85
C LEU A 113 9.37 -5.58 8.18
N ARG A 114 8.07 -5.43 7.93
CA ARG A 114 7.52 -4.25 7.27
C ARG A 114 6.59 -3.51 8.23
N TRP A 115 6.89 -2.25 8.45
CA TRP A 115 6.04 -1.32 9.17
C TRP A 115 5.49 -0.26 8.22
N THR A 116 4.20 0.02 8.31
CA THR A 116 3.52 1.02 7.48
C THR A 116 2.59 1.83 8.35
N GLU A 117 2.67 3.14 8.29
CA GLU A 117 1.72 4.07 8.87
C GLU A 117 0.85 4.66 7.78
N ILE A 118 -0.44 4.48 7.90
CA ILE A 118 -1.46 5.03 7.04
C ILE A 118 -2.14 6.16 7.82
N GLN A 119 -2.13 7.37 7.26
CA GLN A 119 -2.73 8.53 7.89
C GLN A 119 -4.26 8.46 7.85
N HIS A 120 -4.92 9.26 8.69
CA HIS A 120 -6.36 9.45 8.57
C HIS A 120 -6.72 10.14 7.24
N GLN A 121 -7.89 9.81 6.66
CA GLN A 121 -8.40 10.50 5.49
C GLN A 121 -9.61 11.36 5.85
N SER A 122 -9.44 12.66 5.72
CA SER A 122 -10.48 13.67 5.98
C SER A 122 -10.88 14.45 4.73
N ASP A 123 -10.11 14.36 3.64
CA ASP A 123 -10.40 14.99 2.36
C ASP A 123 -11.35 14.10 1.56
N THR A 124 -12.60 14.04 2.00
CA THR A 124 -13.63 13.15 1.48
C THR A 124 -14.54 13.86 0.48
N ALA A 125 -15.15 13.09 -0.41
CA ALA A 125 -16.20 13.56 -1.30
C ALA A 125 -17.52 13.83 -0.56
N PHE A 126 -18.51 14.33 -1.28
CA PHE A 126 -19.85 14.53 -0.73
C PHE A 126 -20.47 13.19 -0.29
N ASN A 127 -21.01 13.16 0.93
CA ASN A 127 -21.55 11.97 1.62
C ASN A 127 -20.55 10.84 1.85
N GLU A 128 -19.27 11.03 1.65
CA GLU A 128 -18.24 10.06 1.96
C GLU A 128 -17.79 10.17 3.42
N SER A 129 -17.77 9.06 4.13
CA SER A 129 -17.26 8.98 5.49
C SER A 129 -15.74 9.11 5.54
N ARG A 130 -15.22 9.72 6.60
CA ARG A 130 -13.80 9.76 6.93
C ARG A 130 -13.33 8.38 7.43
N THR A 131 -12.04 8.13 7.37
CA THR A 131 -11.42 6.95 7.99
C THR A 131 -10.29 7.37 8.90
N ASP A 132 -10.17 6.69 10.02
CA ASP A 132 -9.03 6.84 10.93
C ASP A 132 -7.77 6.26 10.29
N GLY A 133 -6.61 6.79 10.71
CA GLY A 133 -5.33 6.21 10.38
C GLY A 133 -5.08 4.94 11.19
N TYR A 134 -4.16 4.11 10.71
CA TYR A 134 -3.76 2.86 11.37
C TYR A 134 -2.30 2.52 11.07
N ARG A 135 -1.74 1.60 11.86
CA ARG A 135 -0.37 1.11 11.72
C ARG A 135 -0.37 -0.38 11.44
N LEU A 136 0.41 -0.77 10.47
CA LEU A 136 0.59 -2.18 10.12
C LEU A 136 2.00 -2.61 10.44
N LEU A 137 2.13 -3.72 11.16
CA LEU A 137 3.37 -4.45 11.33
C LEU A 137 3.17 -5.85 10.76
N ASN A 138 3.91 -6.16 9.69
CA ASN A 138 3.88 -7.44 9.02
C ASN A 138 5.26 -8.09 9.08
N TYR A 139 5.27 -9.41 9.21
CA TYR A 139 6.48 -10.20 9.20
C TYR A 139 6.37 -11.31 8.16
N TYR A 140 7.47 -11.56 7.47
CA TYR A 140 7.60 -12.65 6.52
C TYR A 140 8.96 -13.32 6.71
N ALA A 141 8.99 -14.65 6.64
CA ALA A 141 10.22 -15.44 6.56
C ALA A 141 10.03 -16.62 5.63
N ASP A 142 11.05 -16.97 4.90
CA ASP A 142 11.11 -18.18 4.09
C ASP A 142 12.45 -18.88 4.21
N TYR A 143 12.43 -20.19 3.93
CA TYR A 143 13.59 -21.05 3.86
C TYR A 143 13.51 -21.97 2.65
N HIS A 144 14.53 -21.95 1.82
CA HIS A 144 14.70 -22.74 0.63
C HIS A 144 15.58 -23.96 0.91
N LEU A 145 15.02 -25.14 0.73
CA LEU A 145 15.74 -26.40 0.89
C LEU A 145 15.88 -27.05 -0.49
N PRO A 146 17.08 -26.97 -1.11
CA PRO A 146 17.33 -27.60 -2.41
C PRO A 146 17.50 -29.12 -2.29
N PHE A 147 16.93 -29.85 -3.25
CA PHE A 147 17.10 -31.32 -3.43
C PHE A 147 17.36 -31.62 -4.89
N ASP A 148 18.54 -32.04 -5.26
CA ASP A 148 18.92 -32.42 -6.65
C ASP A 148 18.26 -31.50 -7.73
N SER A 149 17.11 -31.94 -8.27
CA SER A 149 16.32 -31.20 -9.28
C SER A 149 15.06 -30.55 -8.74
N SER A 150 14.87 -30.56 -7.42
CA SER A 150 13.66 -30.08 -6.75
C SER A 150 14.00 -29.07 -5.66
N GLU A 151 13.05 -28.26 -5.26
CA GLU A 151 13.20 -27.32 -4.15
C GLU A 151 11.97 -27.36 -3.24
N VAL A 152 12.18 -27.31 -1.95
CA VAL A 152 11.12 -27.13 -0.95
C VAL A 152 11.26 -25.74 -0.34
N LEU A 153 10.24 -24.92 -0.51
CA LEU A 153 10.11 -23.63 0.14
C LEU A 153 9.19 -23.75 1.34
N PHE A 154 9.70 -23.43 2.52
CA PHE A 154 8.90 -23.22 3.73
C PHE A 154 8.71 -21.72 3.93
N PHE A 155 7.51 -21.28 4.29
CA PHE A 155 7.27 -19.87 4.59
C PHE A 155 6.36 -19.66 5.78
N VAL A 156 6.53 -18.50 6.41
CA VAL A 156 5.69 -17.96 7.47
C VAL A 156 5.34 -16.52 7.11
N LYS A 157 4.05 -16.18 7.18
CA LYS A 157 3.55 -14.80 7.07
C LYS A 157 2.74 -14.48 8.32
N ALA A 158 3.04 -13.37 8.95
CA ALA A 158 2.27 -12.83 10.04
C ALA A 158 1.83 -11.40 9.66
N ASN A 159 0.52 -11.20 9.56
CA ASN A 159 -0.04 -9.92 9.13
C ASN A 159 -0.75 -9.24 10.30
N ASN A 160 -0.72 -7.90 10.27
CA ASN A 160 -1.36 -7.06 11.28
C ASN A 160 -0.99 -7.48 12.70
N LEU A 161 0.32 -7.60 12.98
CA LEU A 161 0.83 -8.04 14.29
C LEU A 161 0.38 -7.14 15.46
N LEU A 162 0.06 -5.87 15.17
CA LEU A 162 -0.44 -4.91 16.15
C LEU A 162 -1.94 -5.09 16.45
N ASP A 163 -2.66 -5.90 15.64
CA ASP A 163 -4.09 -6.15 15.76
C ASP A 163 -4.95 -4.88 15.65
N GLU A 164 -4.53 -3.96 14.77
CA GLU A 164 -5.23 -2.72 14.51
C GLU A 164 -6.54 -2.97 13.76
N GLU A 165 -7.57 -2.19 14.03
CA GLU A 165 -8.79 -2.18 13.20
C GLU A 165 -8.51 -1.41 11.90
N ILE A 166 -8.51 -2.11 10.78
CA ILE A 166 -8.13 -1.58 9.47
C ILE A 166 -9.38 -1.31 8.64
N ARG A 167 -9.59 -0.05 8.29
CA ARG A 167 -10.64 0.38 7.34
C ARG A 167 -9.99 1.08 6.17
N HIS A 168 -9.83 0.33 5.07
CA HIS A 168 -9.24 0.90 3.85
C HIS A 168 -10.16 1.96 3.26
N HIS A 169 -9.70 3.21 3.20
CA HIS A 169 -10.50 4.34 2.71
C HIS A 169 -11.05 4.12 1.30
N VAL A 170 -10.31 3.44 0.45
CA VAL A 170 -10.69 3.13 -0.94
C VAL A 170 -11.78 2.07 -1.05
N SER A 171 -12.10 1.35 0.03
CA SER A 171 -13.10 0.28 0.03
C SER A 171 -14.51 0.84 0.07
N LEU A 172 -15.40 0.30 -0.76
CA LEU A 172 -16.84 0.55 -0.67
C LEU A 172 -17.48 0.00 0.62
N LEU A 173 -16.78 -0.93 1.28
CA LEU A 173 -17.25 -1.58 2.51
C LEU A 173 -16.60 -0.98 3.77
N LYS A 174 -15.88 0.12 3.67
CA LYS A 174 -15.11 0.69 4.78
C LYS A 174 -15.92 0.93 6.06
N ASP A 175 -17.19 1.30 5.91
CA ASP A 175 -18.10 1.57 7.03
C ASP A 175 -18.76 0.32 7.57
N LEU A 176 -18.80 -0.77 6.79
CA LEU A 176 -19.51 -2.00 7.10
C LEU A 176 -18.58 -3.09 7.65
N ALA A 177 -17.41 -3.26 7.05
CA ALA A 177 -16.51 -4.35 7.38
C ALA A 177 -15.05 -3.90 7.42
N PRO A 178 -14.35 -4.04 8.56
CA PRO A 178 -12.91 -3.88 8.64
C PRO A 178 -12.21 -5.02 7.88
N ALA A 179 -10.96 -4.81 7.51
CA ALA A 179 -10.08 -5.87 7.04
C ALA A 179 -9.77 -6.89 8.16
N PRO A 180 -9.24 -8.08 7.84
CA PRO A 180 -8.89 -9.08 8.85
C PRO A 180 -7.93 -8.52 9.91
N GLY A 181 -8.15 -8.90 11.15
CA GLY A 181 -7.24 -8.64 12.27
C GLY A 181 -5.93 -9.43 12.14
N ARG A 182 -5.24 -9.63 13.25
CA ARG A 182 -3.99 -10.39 13.28
C ARG A 182 -4.16 -11.78 12.69
N SER A 183 -3.26 -12.17 11.79
CA SER A 183 -3.27 -13.49 11.17
C SER A 183 -1.87 -14.08 11.05
N LEU A 184 -1.81 -15.41 11.10
CA LEU A 184 -0.59 -16.20 10.86
C LEU A 184 -0.88 -17.24 9.79
N GLU A 185 -0.04 -17.27 8.76
CA GLU A 185 -0.06 -18.25 7.69
C GLU A 185 1.29 -18.98 7.67
N VAL A 186 1.25 -20.28 7.60
CA VAL A 186 2.43 -21.13 7.37
C VAL A 186 2.17 -22.00 6.17
N GLY A 187 3.16 -22.19 5.33
CA GLY A 187 3.00 -22.96 4.11
C GLY A 187 4.26 -23.65 3.64
N LEU A 188 4.04 -24.58 2.73
CA LEU A 188 5.07 -25.34 2.05
C LEU A 188 4.75 -25.35 0.55
N ARG A 189 5.76 -25.11 -0.27
CA ARG A 189 5.70 -25.19 -1.73
C ARG A 189 6.78 -26.14 -2.24
N LEU A 190 6.41 -27.02 -3.12
CA LEU A 190 7.32 -27.94 -3.81
C LEU A 190 7.48 -27.48 -5.26
N GLU A 191 8.71 -27.36 -5.72
CA GLU A 191 9.05 -27.11 -7.12
C GLU A 191 9.88 -28.30 -7.63
N PHE A 192 9.46 -28.89 -8.76
CA PHE A 192 10.09 -30.07 -9.36
C PHE A 192 10.04 -30.02 -10.89
#